data_34f0924bb928973e9dbc3e40a9a228d5
#
_entry.id   34f0924bb928973e9dbc3e40a9a228d5
#
_cell.length_a   1.000
_cell.length_b   1.000
_cell.length_c   1.000
_cell.angle_alpha   90.00
_cell.angle_beta   90.00
_cell.angle_gamma   90.00
#
_symmetry.space_group_name_H-M   'P 1'
#
loop_
_entity.id
_entity.type
_entity.pdbx_description
1 polymer ?
#
loop_
_entity_poly.entity_id
_entity_poly.type
_entity_poly.pdbx_seq_one_letter_code
_entity_poly.pdbx_strand_id
1 'polypeptide(L)'
;MNFDTRIAVVVREDLEVWQKLNVTAFTIGGIAGTQDVIGENYVDGSGVSYLPMIKQPIMVFRADREQIRTVFERALARELAFAIYTEDLFATPNDHENRAAVRAVPTPELDLVGLALYGKKKAMDKTLKGLALHP
;
A
#
# COMPACT_ATOMS: atom_id res chain seq x y z
N MET A 1 -17.52 3.85 -13.56
CA MET A 1 -17.59 4.86 -12.49
C MET A 1 -16.25 5.57 -12.36
N ASN A 2 -16.26 6.88 -12.29
CA ASN A 2 -15.05 7.67 -12.09
C ASN A 2 -14.85 7.98 -10.60
N PHE A 3 -13.63 7.82 -10.13
CA PHE A 3 -13.26 8.16 -8.77
C PHE A 3 -12.33 9.38 -8.76
N ASP A 4 -12.53 10.28 -7.79
CA ASP A 4 -11.67 11.44 -7.58
C ASP A 4 -10.34 11.06 -6.95
N THR A 5 -10.27 9.87 -6.41
CA THR A 5 -9.12 9.37 -5.68
C THR A 5 -8.50 8.17 -6.38
N ARG A 6 -7.26 7.87 -6.01
CA ARG A 6 -6.56 6.67 -6.46
C ARG A 6 -6.03 5.90 -5.28
N ILE A 7 -5.98 4.57 -5.43
CA ILE A 7 -5.29 3.66 -4.52
C ILE A 7 -4.13 3.06 -5.28
N ALA A 8 -2.95 3.09 -4.69
CA ALA A 8 -1.77 2.48 -5.28
C ALA A 8 -0.99 1.70 -4.25
N VAL A 9 -0.38 0.61 -4.70
CA VAL A 9 0.59 -0.16 -3.93
C VAL A 9 1.91 -0.07 -4.65
N VAL A 10 2.98 0.16 -3.90
CA VAL A 10 4.35 0.16 -4.44
C VAL A 10 5.10 -0.96 -3.74
N VAL A 11 5.64 -1.90 -4.51
CA VAL A 11 6.44 -2.99 -3.96
C VAL A 11 7.86 -2.93 -4.51
N ARG A 12 8.84 -3.23 -3.65
CA ARG A 12 10.23 -3.26 -4.08
C ARG A 12 10.44 -4.50 -4.96
N GLU A 13 11.02 -4.29 -6.13
CA GLU A 13 11.08 -5.30 -7.18
C GLU A 13 11.99 -6.49 -6.86
N ASP A 14 12.92 -6.35 -5.91
CA ASP A 14 13.84 -7.41 -5.49
C ASP A 14 13.27 -8.38 -4.46
N LEU A 15 12.02 -8.20 -4.03
CA LEU A 15 11.36 -9.10 -3.09
C LEU A 15 11.00 -10.44 -3.77
N GLU A 16 10.93 -11.50 -2.96
CA GLU A 16 10.33 -12.77 -3.38
C GLU A 16 8.83 -12.56 -3.66
N VAL A 17 8.26 -13.40 -4.52
CA VAL A 17 6.84 -13.29 -4.90
C VAL A 17 5.93 -13.31 -3.66
N TRP A 18 6.14 -14.25 -2.74
CA TRP A 18 5.30 -14.32 -1.53
C TRP A 18 5.41 -13.07 -0.67
N GLN A 19 6.59 -12.44 -0.63
CA GLN A 19 6.80 -11.21 0.10
C GLN A 19 6.01 -10.05 -0.53
N LYS A 20 6.02 -9.95 -1.85
CA LYS A 20 5.24 -8.93 -2.58
C LYS A 20 3.74 -9.08 -2.31
N LEU A 21 3.25 -10.31 -2.29
CA LEU A 21 1.84 -10.60 -2.00
C LEU A 21 1.48 -10.24 -0.57
N ASN A 22 2.33 -10.59 0.38
CA ASN A 22 2.14 -10.28 1.79
C ASN A 22 2.13 -8.77 2.05
N VAL A 23 3.12 -8.07 1.51
CA VAL A 23 3.23 -6.61 1.62
C VAL A 23 1.96 -5.93 1.08
N THR A 24 1.51 -6.36 -0.09
CA THR A 24 0.31 -5.80 -0.73
C THR A 24 -0.93 -6.02 0.15
N ALA A 25 -1.11 -7.25 0.64
CA ALA A 25 -2.28 -7.58 1.47
C ALA A 25 -2.29 -6.79 2.78
N PHE A 26 -1.17 -6.73 3.48
CA PHE A 26 -1.09 -6.04 4.76
C PHE A 26 -1.27 -4.53 4.63
N THR A 27 -0.58 -3.90 3.67
CA THR A 27 -0.63 -2.44 3.53
C THR A 27 -1.98 -1.94 3.03
N ILE A 28 -2.64 -2.68 2.15
CA ILE A 28 -4.01 -2.35 1.73
C ILE A 28 -4.98 -2.38 2.91
N GLY A 29 -4.73 -3.23 3.91
CA GLY A 29 -5.53 -3.26 5.13
C GLY A 29 -5.59 -1.90 5.83
N GLY A 30 -4.49 -1.16 5.85
CA GLY A 30 -4.45 0.19 6.43
C GLY A 30 -5.32 1.19 5.68
N ILE A 31 -5.36 1.10 4.36
CA ILE A 31 -6.22 1.95 3.52
C ILE A 31 -7.69 1.54 3.71
N ALA A 32 -7.99 0.24 3.62
CA ALA A 32 -9.35 -0.27 3.75
C ALA A 32 -9.96 0.02 5.12
N GLY A 33 -9.14 -0.04 6.17
CA GLY A 33 -9.61 0.19 7.55
C GLY A 33 -9.79 1.65 7.93
N THR A 34 -9.28 2.60 7.13
CA THR A 34 -9.29 4.03 7.49
C THR A 34 -9.99 4.93 6.46
N GLN A 35 -10.17 4.45 5.23
CA GLN A 35 -10.76 5.25 4.15
C GLN A 35 -12.07 4.62 3.67
N ASP A 36 -12.93 5.44 3.07
CA ASP A 36 -14.20 4.97 2.50
C ASP A 36 -13.96 4.37 1.12
N VAL A 37 -13.46 3.14 1.09
CA VAL A 37 -13.10 2.44 -0.15
C VAL A 37 -13.71 1.04 -0.27
N ILE A 38 -14.48 0.60 0.73
CA ILE A 38 -15.11 -0.72 0.73
C ILE A 38 -16.50 -0.61 0.09
N GLY A 39 -16.80 -1.53 -0.80
CA GLY A 39 -18.08 -1.60 -1.49
C GLY A 39 -19.12 -2.40 -0.74
N GLU A 40 -20.09 -2.90 -1.47
CA GLU A 40 -21.17 -3.73 -0.94
C GLU A 40 -20.80 -5.22 -1.02
N ASN A 41 -21.51 -6.04 -0.24
CA ASN A 41 -21.34 -7.49 -0.29
C ASN A 41 -21.61 -7.99 -1.71
N TYR A 42 -20.88 -9.03 -2.09
CA TYR A 42 -21.13 -9.74 -3.34
C TYR A 42 -22.17 -10.84 -3.10
N VAL A 43 -23.05 -11.00 -4.07
CA VAL A 43 -24.07 -12.04 -4.05
C VAL A 43 -24.00 -12.80 -5.37
N ASP A 44 -23.90 -14.13 -5.32
CA ASP A 44 -23.83 -14.94 -6.52
C ASP A 44 -25.23 -15.24 -7.12
N GLY A 45 -25.26 -15.97 -8.22
CA GLY A 45 -26.51 -16.31 -8.91
C GLY A 45 -27.46 -17.21 -8.12
N SER A 46 -26.99 -17.82 -7.05
CA SER A 46 -27.79 -18.67 -6.15
C SER A 46 -28.20 -17.96 -4.85
N GLY A 47 -27.83 -16.68 -4.71
CA GLY A 47 -28.18 -15.89 -3.53
C GLY A 47 -27.21 -16.03 -2.35
N VAL A 48 -26.06 -16.66 -2.53
CA VAL A 48 -25.04 -16.74 -1.47
C VAL A 48 -24.30 -15.41 -1.39
N SER A 49 -24.15 -14.88 -0.18
CA SER A 49 -23.52 -13.60 0.09
C SER A 49 -22.08 -13.78 0.54
N TYR A 50 -21.21 -12.91 0.03
CA TYR A 50 -19.77 -12.87 0.34
C TYR A 50 -19.39 -11.47 0.81
N LEU A 51 -18.26 -11.38 1.48
CA LEU A 51 -17.75 -10.10 1.97
C LEU A 51 -17.47 -9.11 0.83
N PRO A 52 -17.60 -7.81 1.11
CA PRO A 52 -17.25 -6.79 0.14
C PRO A 52 -15.75 -6.73 -0.10
N MET A 53 -15.38 -6.12 -1.20
CA MET A 53 -14.01 -5.80 -1.53
C MET A 53 -13.87 -4.29 -1.77
N ILE A 54 -12.67 -3.85 -2.07
CA ILE A 54 -12.42 -2.45 -2.41
C ILE A 54 -13.19 -2.12 -3.70
N LYS A 55 -13.90 -1.00 -3.68
CA LYS A 55 -14.84 -0.61 -4.74
C LYS A 55 -14.21 0.15 -5.92
N GLN A 56 -12.91 0.44 -5.86
CA GLN A 56 -12.20 1.15 -6.93
C GLN A 56 -10.92 0.42 -7.29
N PRO A 57 -10.36 0.67 -8.50
CA PRO A 57 -9.14 0.01 -8.92
C PRO A 57 -7.96 0.27 -7.99
N ILE A 58 -7.10 -0.73 -7.87
CA ILE A 58 -5.83 -0.64 -7.16
C ILE A 58 -4.73 -0.81 -8.20
N MET A 59 -3.85 0.16 -8.32
CA MET A 59 -2.69 0.07 -9.20
C MET A 59 -1.49 -0.44 -8.40
N VAL A 60 -0.78 -1.41 -8.93
CA VAL A 60 0.42 -1.95 -8.30
C VAL A 60 1.65 -1.56 -9.13
N PHE A 61 2.58 -0.87 -8.49
CA PHE A 61 3.82 -0.40 -9.10
C PHE A 61 5.01 -1.17 -8.55
N ARG A 62 6.03 -1.34 -9.39
CA ARG A 62 7.34 -1.83 -8.93
C ARG A 62 8.26 -0.64 -8.70
N ALA A 63 9.20 -0.79 -7.79
CA ALA A 63 10.17 0.24 -7.49
C ALA A 63 11.49 -0.37 -7.05
N ASP A 64 12.61 0.28 -7.37
CA ASP A 64 13.87 -0.02 -6.74
C ASP A 64 13.98 0.71 -5.39
N ARG A 65 15.08 0.51 -4.69
CA ARG A 65 15.30 1.08 -3.35
C ARG A 65 15.22 2.61 -3.34
N GLU A 66 15.78 3.27 -4.35
CA GLU A 66 15.77 4.72 -4.45
C GLU A 66 14.38 5.25 -4.81
N GLN A 67 13.72 4.59 -5.74
CA GLN A 67 12.37 4.98 -6.18
C GLN A 67 11.36 4.91 -5.04
N ILE A 68 11.36 3.83 -4.26
CA ILE A 68 10.42 3.72 -3.15
C ILE A 68 10.68 4.77 -2.08
N ARG A 69 11.95 5.09 -1.82
CA ARG A 69 12.32 6.18 -0.90
C ARG A 69 11.78 7.52 -1.40
N THR A 70 11.94 7.81 -2.68
CA THR A 70 11.44 9.03 -3.29
C THR A 70 9.92 9.16 -3.16
N VAL A 71 9.19 8.08 -3.43
CA VAL A 71 7.72 8.06 -3.30
C VAL A 71 7.32 8.29 -1.84
N PHE A 72 7.98 7.65 -0.91
CA PHE A 72 7.76 7.82 0.53
C PHE A 72 7.92 9.29 0.95
N GLU A 73 9.00 9.93 0.54
CA GLU A 73 9.26 11.32 0.87
C GLU A 73 8.20 12.26 0.26
N ARG A 74 7.79 12.00 -0.97
CA ARG A 74 6.72 12.74 -1.63
C ARG A 74 5.38 12.58 -0.91
N ALA A 75 5.07 11.37 -0.47
CA ALA A 75 3.84 11.08 0.27
C ALA A 75 3.81 11.80 1.61
N LEU A 76 4.93 11.82 2.33
CA LEU A 76 5.06 12.59 3.58
C LEU A 76 4.86 14.08 3.34
N ALA A 77 5.53 14.64 2.33
CA ALA A 77 5.45 16.06 2.02
C ALA A 77 4.03 16.49 1.63
N ARG A 78 3.28 15.61 0.98
CA ARG A 78 1.91 15.87 0.56
C ARG A 78 0.85 15.44 1.59
N GLU A 79 1.29 14.92 2.72
CA GLU A 79 0.40 14.46 3.80
C GLU A 79 -0.66 13.46 3.31
N LEU A 80 -0.28 12.57 2.40
CA LEU A 80 -1.17 11.51 1.92
C LEU A 80 -1.43 10.49 3.02
N ALA A 81 -2.60 9.84 2.97
CA ALA A 81 -2.84 8.66 3.77
C ALA A 81 -2.07 7.49 3.17
N PHE A 82 -1.15 6.90 3.93
CA PHE A 82 -0.40 5.75 3.43
C PHE A 82 0.10 4.85 4.55
N ALA A 83 0.24 3.57 4.22
CA ALA A 83 0.82 2.55 5.08
C ALA A 83 2.21 2.19 4.55
N ILE A 84 3.08 1.75 5.44
CA ILE A 84 4.44 1.31 5.08
C ILE A 84 4.65 -0.14 5.49
N TYR A 85 5.59 -0.79 4.80
CA TYR A 85 6.11 -2.09 5.18
C TYR A 85 7.63 -2.04 5.07
N THR A 86 8.31 -2.39 6.15
CA THR A 86 9.77 -2.41 6.17
C THR A 86 10.29 -3.85 6.16
N GLU A 87 11.54 -4.04 5.75
CA GLU A 87 12.18 -5.37 5.71
C GLU A 87 12.10 -6.08 7.06
N ASP A 88 12.27 -5.34 8.16
CA ASP A 88 12.25 -5.91 9.51
C ASP A 88 10.94 -6.65 9.82
N LEU A 89 9.85 -6.26 9.21
CA LEU A 89 8.52 -6.83 9.50
C LEU A 89 8.38 -8.29 9.02
N PHE A 90 9.23 -8.74 8.11
CA PHE A 90 9.22 -10.14 7.69
C PHE A 90 9.70 -11.09 8.80
N ALA A 91 10.40 -10.56 9.80
CA ALA A 91 10.96 -11.36 10.90
C ALA A 91 10.19 -11.22 12.21
N THR A 92 9.09 -10.48 12.22
CA THR A 92 8.30 -10.26 13.44
C THR A 92 7.12 -11.23 13.52
N PRO A 93 6.71 -11.64 14.74
CA PRO A 93 5.63 -12.61 14.89
C PRO A 93 4.22 -12.03 14.93
N ASN A 94 4.06 -10.72 15.18
CA ASN A 94 2.74 -10.11 15.37
C ASN A 94 2.77 -8.58 15.19
N ASP A 95 1.60 -7.99 15.20
CA ASP A 95 1.40 -6.55 14.98
C ASP A 95 2.04 -5.67 16.06
N HIS A 96 2.04 -6.11 17.31
CA HIS A 96 2.70 -5.39 18.40
C HIS A 96 4.21 -5.26 18.14
N GLU A 97 4.84 -6.38 17.77
CA GLU A 97 6.27 -6.41 17.43
C GLU A 97 6.57 -5.64 16.15
N ASN A 98 5.63 -5.60 15.21
CA ASN A 98 5.76 -4.77 14.00
C ASN A 98 5.91 -3.29 14.38
N ARG A 99 5.03 -2.80 15.23
CA ARG A 99 5.09 -1.40 15.65
C ARG A 99 6.38 -1.09 16.41
N ALA A 100 6.83 -2.00 17.24
CA ALA A 100 8.08 -1.85 17.96
C ALA A 100 9.28 -1.77 17.01
N ALA A 101 9.31 -2.63 15.99
CA ALA A 101 10.39 -2.65 15.00
C ALA A 101 10.45 -1.34 14.20
N VAL A 102 9.30 -0.80 13.79
CA VAL A 102 9.25 0.47 13.07
C VAL A 102 9.66 1.63 13.98
N ARG A 103 9.19 1.64 15.22
CA ARG A 103 9.52 2.69 16.19
C ARG A 103 11.00 2.77 16.51
N ALA A 104 11.70 1.66 16.42
CA ALA A 104 13.13 1.58 16.74
C ALA A 104 14.03 2.23 15.68
N VAL A 105 13.48 2.60 14.52
CA VAL A 105 14.27 3.10 13.37
C VAL A 105 13.84 4.53 13.02
N PRO A 106 14.78 5.48 12.96
CA PRO A 106 14.47 6.85 12.51
C PRO A 106 13.97 6.86 11.06
N THR A 107 13.10 7.81 10.75
CA THR A 107 12.51 7.94 9.41
C THR A 107 13.50 7.83 8.25
N PRO A 108 14.66 8.52 8.26
CA PRO A 108 15.60 8.42 7.15
C PRO A 108 16.24 7.04 6.96
N GLU A 109 16.20 6.20 7.99
CA GLU A 109 16.85 4.89 7.99
C GLU A 109 15.89 3.72 7.80
N LEU A 110 14.59 3.98 7.62
CA LEU A 110 13.62 2.92 7.36
C LEU A 110 13.95 2.17 6.07
N ASP A 111 14.02 0.85 6.15
CA ASP A 111 14.25 -0.02 4.99
C ASP A 111 12.92 -0.39 4.35
N LEU A 112 12.42 0.52 3.51
CA LEU A 112 11.10 0.41 2.91
C LEU A 112 11.07 -0.65 1.82
N VAL A 113 10.13 -1.58 1.90
CA VAL A 113 9.90 -2.61 0.90
C VAL A 113 8.50 -2.53 0.27
N GLY A 114 7.60 -1.77 0.87
CA GLY A 114 6.27 -1.57 0.33
C GLY A 114 5.55 -0.37 0.91
N LEU A 115 4.64 0.16 0.12
CA LEU A 115 3.75 1.26 0.50
C LEU A 115 2.36 0.99 -0.07
N ALA A 116 1.32 1.40 0.64
CA ALA A 116 0.00 1.56 0.06
C ALA A 116 -0.44 2.99 0.29
N LEU A 117 -0.89 3.65 -0.76
CA LEU A 117 -1.18 5.07 -0.75
C LEU A 117 -2.59 5.35 -1.24
N TYR A 118 -3.20 6.38 -0.68
CA TYR A 118 -4.53 6.83 -1.05
C TYR A 118 -4.57 8.37 -1.07
N GLY A 119 -5.15 8.92 -2.11
CA GLY A 119 -5.30 10.37 -2.21
C GLY A 119 -5.96 10.82 -3.49
N LYS A 120 -6.07 12.13 -3.64
CA LYS A 120 -6.62 12.76 -4.84
C LYS A 120 -5.75 12.43 -6.06
N LYS A 121 -6.38 12.31 -7.23
CA LYS A 121 -5.69 11.94 -8.48
C LYS A 121 -4.42 12.73 -8.73
N LYS A 122 -4.49 14.06 -8.66
CA LYS A 122 -3.33 14.91 -8.94
C LYS A 122 -2.17 14.68 -7.98
N ALA A 123 -2.48 14.59 -6.69
CA ALA A 123 -1.48 14.33 -5.66
C ALA A 123 -0.83 12.96 -5.85
N MET A 124 -1.66 11.97 -6.14
CA MET A 124 -1.19 10.60 -6.39
C MET A 124 -0.32 10.52 -7.64
N ASP A 125 -0.74 11.15 -8.75
CA ASP A 125 0.03 11.15 -9.99
C ASP A 125 1.42 11.80 -9.79
N LYS A 126 1.49 12.88 -9.04
CA LYS A 126 2.76 13.54 -8.72
C LYS A 126 3.64 12.68 -7.81
N THR A 127 3.02 12.01 -6.85
CA THR A 127 3.74 11.15 -5.89
C THR A 127 4.33 9.92 -6.58
N LEU A 128 3.58 9.32 -7.51
CA LEU A 128 3.96 8.09 -8.20
C LEU A 128 4.75 8.31 -9.49
N LYS A 129 5.01 9.56 -9.85
CA LYS A 129 5.70 9.90 -11.09
C LYS A 129 7.05 9.19 -11.20
N GLY A 130 7.28 8.54 -12.34
CA GLY A 130 8.51 7.83 -12.62
C GLY A 130 8.45 6.33 -12.37
N LEU A 131 7.40 5.83 -11.73
CA LEU A 131 7.24 4.40 -11.50
C LEU A 131 6.57 3.71 -12.69
N ALA A 132 6.90 2.42 -12.88
CA ALA A 132 6.24 1.55 -13.84
C ALA A 132 5.29 0.60 -13.12
N LEU A 133 4.19 0.25 -13.76
CA LEU A 133 3.29 -0.78 -13.25
C LEU A 133 4.03 -2.11 -13.14
N HIS A 134 3.66 -2.89 -12.13
CA HIS A 134 4.22 -4.23 -11.96
C HIS A 134 3.68 -5.13 -13.06
N PRO A 135 4.56 -5.87 -13.80
CA PRO A 135 4.13 -6.76 -14.87
C PRO A 135 3.30 -7.94 -14.39
#